data_6962cec011efa5b7f4bfbf0cb1fe68eb
#
_entry.id   6962cec011efa5b7f4bfbf0cb1fe68eb
#
_cell.length_a   1.000
_cell.length_b   1.000
_cell.length_c   1.000
_cell.angle_alpha   90.00
_cell.angle_beta   90.00
_cell.angle_gamma   90.00
#
_symmetry.space_group_name_H-M   'P 1'
#
loop_
_entity.id
_entity.type
_entity.pdbx_description
1 polymer ?
#
loop_
_entity_poly.entity_id
_entity_poly.type
_entity_poly.pdbx_seq_one_letter_code
_entity_poly.pdbx_strand_id
1 'polypeptide(L)'
;MALGIMRMNQKSVPEAQVAIQAAYDAGINFIDSADIYGGGKSEEIFGQAFSQMQIKREEMFIQSKTGIVPGKRYDFSKEHILHSVDEILERMQLDYLDSLVLHRPDALMDPEEVAEAFDQLQAAGKVRFFGVSNFDTAQFKLLQSCLSQRLMFNQLQFSLKHTGMIDFGMHMNMVDKPSVDRDSQFLDYARLHKVTVQAWSPFQYGMFEGTFIDNDGFPKLNQELQKLADKYEVGKNAIAAAWILRHPANIQMLVGSMNPQHIRDSAKGAKIRLTRQEWYDLYLSLIHISEP
;
A
#
# COMPACT_ATOMS: atom_id res chain seq x y z
N MET A 1 -9.37 0.03 -3.30
CA MET A 1 -8.65 -0.21 -2.02
C MET A 1 -8.08 -1.62 -2.03
N ALA A 2 -7.14 -1.93 -1.15
CA ALA A 2 -6.59 -3.27 -0.98
C ALA A 2 -6.62 -3.68 0.49
N LEU A 3 -6.71 -4.98 0.79
CA LEU A 3 -6.55 -5.54 2.13
C LEU A 3 -5.08 -5.97 2.30
N GLY A 4 -4.34 -5.30 3.20
CA GLY A 4 -2.98 -5.68 3.59
C GLY A 4 -3.01 -6.75 4.68
N ILE A 5 -2.38 -7.90 4.40
CA ILE A 5 -2.46 -9.07 5.29
C ILE A 5 -1.25 -9.23 6.24
N MET A 6 -0.45 -8.19 6.45
CA MET A 6 0.74 -8.27 7.32
C MET A 6 0.44 -8.84 8.72
N ARG A 7 -0.72 -8.49 9.31
CA ARG A 7 -1.13 -8.94 10.65
C ARG A 7 -1.91 -10.25 10.65
N MET A 8 -2.04 -10.92 9.50
CA MET A 8 -2.77 -12.20 9.40
C MET A 8 -2.02 -13.34 10.12
N ASN A 9 -0.69 -13.24 10.27
CA ASN A 9 0.12 -14.17 11.05
C ASN A 9 -0.33 -14.34 12.52
N GLN A 10 -1.14 -13.41 13.04
CA GLN A 10 -1.69 -13.45 14.41
C GLN A 10 -3.11 -14.01 14.47
N LYS A 11 -3.62 -14.54 13.36
CA LYS A 11 -4.99 -15.01 13.22
C LYS A 11 -5.06 -16.52 13.02
N SER A 12 -6.14 -17.11 13.50
CA SER A 12 -6.54 -18.45 13.08
C SER A 12 -7.12 -18.42 11.67
N VAL A 13 -7.16 -19.58 11.00
CA VAL A 13 -7.76 -19.72 9.66
C VAL A 13 -9.21 -19.20 9.62
N PRO A 14 -10.11 -19.57 10.56
CA PRO A 14 -11.47 -19.01 10.59
C PRO A 14 -11.52 -17.48 10.74
N GLU A 15 -10.68 -16.88 11.58
CA GLU A 15 -10.60 -15.42 11.71
C GLU A 15 -10.11 -14.75 10.43
N ALA A 16 -9.14 -15.37 9.73
CA ALA A 16 -8.66 -14.89 8.44
C ALA A 16 -9.77 -14.94 7.38
N GLN A 17 -10.56 -16.03 7.34
CA GLN A 17 -11.73 -16.15 6.46
C GLN A 17 -12.74 -15.02 6.70
N VAL A 18 -13.05 -14.71 7.98
CA VAL A 18 -13.96 -13.61 8.33
C VAL A 18 -13.42 -12.26 7.86
N ALA A 19 -12.11 -12.00 7.97
CA ALA A 19 -11.49 -10.76 7.50
C ALA A 19 -11.50 -10.65 5.97
N ILE A 20 -11.15 -11.73 5.26
CA ILE A 20 -11.18 -11.80 3.79
C ILE A 20 -12.60 -11.60 3.28
N GLN A 21 -13.59 -12.30 3.87
CA GLN A 21 -14.99 -12.18 3.48
C GLN A 21 -15.51 -10.76 3.71
N ALA A 22 -15.16 -10.13 4.85
CA ALA A 22 -15.58 -8.76 5.14
C ALA A 22 -14.99 -7.74 4.13
N ALA A 23 -13.78 -7.98 3.65
CA ALA A 23 -13.17 -7.17 2.60
C ALA A 23 -13.89 -7.38 1.26
N TYR A 24 -14.09 -8.62 0.87
CA TYR A 24 -14.78 -8.99 -0.37
C TYR A 24 -16.20 -8.42 -0.44
N ASP A 25 -17.00 -8.61 0.62
CA ASP A 25 -18.38 -8.07 0.73
C ASP A 25 -18.41 -6.54 0.68
N ALA A 26 -17.34 -5.88 1.14
CA ALA A 26 -17.17 -4.42 1.07
C ALA A 26 -16.65 -3.93 -0.29
N GLY A 27 -16.43 -4.82 -1.27
CA GLY A 27 -15.92 -4.51 -2.61
C GLY A 27 -14.39 -4.38 -2.68
N ILE A 28 -13.66 -4.87 -1.67
CA ILE A 28 -12.20 -4.93 -1.67
C ILE A 28 -11.79 -6.32 -2.15
N ASN A 29 -11.46 -6.43 -3.42
CA ASN A 29 -11.02 -7.68 -4.07
C ASN A 29 -9.52 -7.71 -4.38
N PHE A 30 -8.72 -6.86 -3.73
CA PHE A 30 -7.27 -6.78 -3.88
C PHE A 30 -6.61 -7.17 -2.55
N ILE A 31 -5.74 -8.19 -2.57
CA ILE A 31 -4.93 -8.62 -1.42
C ILE A 31 -3.50 -8.14 -1.61
N ASP A 32 -2.90 -7.58 -0.54
CA ASP A 32 -1.51 -7.16 -0.49
C ASP A 32 -0.76 -7.94 0.61
N SER A 33 0.18 -8.77 0.20
CA SER A 33 1.06 -9.57 1.05
C SER A 33 2.53 -9.17 0.91
N ALA A 34 3.42 -9.90 1.58
CA ALA A 34 4.86 -9.96 1.36
C ALA A 34 5.42 -11.24 1.98
N ASP A 35 6.46 -11.79 1.37
CA ASP A 35 7.16 -13.01 1.80
C ASP A 35 7.67 -12.95 3.25
N ILE A 36 8.07 -11.77 3.71
CA ILE A 36 8.58 -11.56 5.07
C ILE A 36 7.50 -11.41 6.15
N TYR A 37 6.21 -11.29 5.79
CA TYR A 37 5.16 -11.03 6.78
C TYR A 37 4.96 -12.21 7.74
N GLY A 38 5.40 -12.01 8.99
CA GLY A 38 5.43 -13.06 10.00
C GLY A 38 6.33 -14.25 9.60
N GLY A 39 7.38 -14.00 8.81
CA GLY A 39 8.27 -15.08 8.29
C GLY A 39 7.55 -16.03 7.35
N GLY A 40 6.67 -15.52 6.50
CA GLY A 40 5.83 -16.29 5.57
C GLY A 40 4.49 -16.75 6.15
N LYS A 41 4.31 -16.66 7.47
CA LYS A 41 3.10 -17.16 8.16
C LYS A 41 1.81 -16.47 7.70
N SER A 42 1.86 -15.18 7.34
CA SER A 42 0.70 -14.47 6.80
C SER A 42 0.22 -15.09 5.49
N GLU A 43 1.14 -15.49 4.61
CA GLU A 43 0.83 -16.15 3.34
C GLU A 43 0.29 -17.56 3.54
N GLU A 44 0.87 -18.34 4.46
CA GLU A 44 0.36 -19.68 4.80
C GLU A 44 -1.08 -19.63 5.30
N ILE A 45 -1.39 -18.72 6.25
CA ILE A 45 -2.74 -18.59 6.80
C ILE A 45 -3.70 -18.11 5.72
N PHE A 46 -3.27 -17.16 4.88
CA PHE A 46 -4.06 -16.71 3.73
C PHE A 46 -4.39 -17.87 2.79
N GLY A 47 -3.40 -18.65 2.37
CA GLY A 47 -3.59 -19.81 1.48
C GLY A 47 -4.56 -20.83 2.06
N GLN A 48 -4.37 -21.19 3.34
CA GLN A 48 -5.28 -22.12 4.04
C GLN A 48 -6.70 -21.58 4.18
N ALA A 49 -6.85 -20.28 4.42
CA ALA A 49 -8.16 -19.65 4.56
C ALA A 49 -8.85 -19.54 3.20
N PHE A 50 -8.16 -19.00 2.20
CA PHE A 50 -8.71 -18.71 0.89
C PHE A 50 -9.11 -19.98 0.11
N SER A 51 -8.31 -21.04 0.18
CA SER A 51 -8.61 -22.33 -0.47
C SER A 51 -9.89 -23.00 0.04
N GLN A 52 -10.38 -22.63 1.22
CA GLN A 52 -11.63 -23.16 1.81
C GLN A 52 -12.83 -22.24 1.59
N MET A 53 -12.64 -21.06 0.95
CA MET A 53 -13.73 -20.11 0.70
C MET A 53 -14.38 -20.36 -0.67
N GLN A 54 -15.58 -19.82 -0.83
CA GLN A 54 -16.33 -19.91 -2.10
C GLN A 54 -15.96 -18.77 -3.10
N ILE A 55 -15.01 -17.91 -2.74
CA ILE A 55 -14.52 -16.83 -3.59
C ILE A 55 -13.58 -17.45 -4.62
N LYS A 56 -13.84 -17.22 -5.91
CA LYS A 56 -13.02 -17.76 -6.97
C LYS A 56 -11.67 -17.00 -7.07
N ARG A 57 -10.63 -17.70 -7.48
CA ARG A 57 -9.29 -17.11 -7.62
C ARG A 57 -9.27 -15.90 -8.57
N GLU A 58 -9.99 -15.97 -9.66
CA GLU A 58 -10.07 -14.93 -10.69
C GLU A 58 -10.90 -13.70 -10.27
N GLU A 59 -11.65 -13.78 -9.19
CA GLU A 59 -12.39 -12.64 -8.61
C GLU A 59 -11.49 -11.77 -7.72
N MET A 60 -10.31 -12.28 -7.37
CA MET A 60 -9.34 -11.60 -6.50
C MET A 60 -8.09 -11.22 -7.26
N PHE A 61 -7.60 -10.00 -7.03
CA PHE A 61 -6.28 -9.56 -7.44
C PHE A 61 -5.31 -9.79 -6.27
N ILE A 62 -4.35 -10.68 -6.44
CA ILE A 62 -3.43 -11.06 -5.35
C ILE A 62 -2.02 -10.59 -5.68
N GLN A 63 -1.50 -9.73 -4.79
CA GLN A 63 -0.16 -9.15 -4.83
C GLN A 63 0.67 -9.69 -3.67
N SER A 64 1.93 -10.05 -3.94
CA SER A 64 2.92 -10.23 -2.90
C SER A 64 4.22 -9.49 -3.22
N LYS A 65 5.18 -9.52 -2.30
CA LYS A 65 6.43 -8.78 -2.41
C LYS A 65 7.61 -9.66 -2.04
N THR A 66 8.78 -9.36 -2.63
CA THR A 66 10.05 -10.03 -2.34
C THR A 66 11.21 -9.03 -2.30
N GLY A 67 12.40 -9.51 -2.01
CA GLY A 67 13.65 -8.75 -2.07
C GLY A 67 14.18 -8.30 -0.73
N ILE A 68 13.58 -8.71 0.39
CA ILE A 68 14.13 -8.49 1.74
C ILE A 68 14.52 -9.82 2.34
N VAL A 69 15.81 -9.99 2.65
CA VAL A 69 16.30 -11.10 3.47
C VAL A 69 16.43 -10.59 4.92
N PRO A 70 15.47 -10.91 5.81
CA PRO A 70 15.35 -10.28 7.11
C PRO A 70 16.64 -10.35 7.94
N GLY A 71 17.09 -9.19 8.45
CA GLY A 71 18.28 -9.10 9.29
C GLY A 71 19.61 -9.32 8.57
N LYS A 72 19.61 -9.49 7.24
CA LYS A 72 20.82 -9.78 6.45
C LYS A 72 21.09 -8.78 5.35
N ARG A 73 20.20 -8.65 4.36
CA ARG A 73 20.41 -7.81 3.17
C ARG A 73 19.11 -7.56 2.41
N TYR A 74 19.14 -6.65 1.47
CA TYR A 74 18.22 -6.63 0.32
C TYR A 74 18.82 -7.51 -0.78
N ASP A 75 17.98 -8.14 -1.62
CA ASP A 75 18.45 -9.07 -2.63
C ASP A 75 17.50 -9.09 -3.83
N PHE A 76 17.92 -8.44 -4.91
CA PHE A 76 17.19 -8.43 -6.18
C PHE A 76 17.88 -9.29 -7.24
N SER A 77 18.74 -10.24 -6.83
CA SER A 77 19.27 -11.23 -7.76
C SER A 77 18.14 -12.03 -8.39
N LYS A 78 18.34 -12.41 -9.64
CA LYS A 78 17.39 -13.25 -10.38
C LYS A 78 17.05 -14.53 -9.64
N GLU A 79 18.05 -15.20 -9.08
CA GLU A 79 17.86 -16.45 -8.30
C GLU A 79 16.96 -16.22 -7.10
N HIS A 80 17.18 -15.16 -6.33
CA HIS A 80 16.36 -14.84 -5.16
C HIS A 80 14.92 -14.51 -5.57
N ILE A 81 14.73 -13.69 -6.60
CA ILE A 81 13.39 -13.29 -7.07
C ILE A 81 12.60 -14.54 -7.52
N LEU A 82 13.21 -15.41 -8.35
CA LEU A 82 12.55 -16.62 -8.85
C LEU A 82 12.20 -17.58 -7.71
N HIS A 83 13.16 -17.85 -6.82
CA HIS A 83 12.96 -18.74 -5.67
C HIS A 83 11.87 -18.20 -4.72
N SER A 84 11.91 -16.91 -4.39
CA SER A 84 10.89 -16.29 -3.53
C SER A 84 9.48 -16.40 -4.10
N VAL A 85 9.32 -16.24 -5.42
CA VAL A 85 7.99 -16.40 -6.05
C VAL A 85 7.49 -17.83 -5.92
N ASP A 86 8.36 -18.84 -6.10
CA ASP A 86 7.96 -20.23 -5.94
C ASP A 86 7.52 -20.53 -4.50
N GLU A 87 8.26 -20.04 -3.50
CA GLU A 87 7.88 -20.17 -2.10
C GLU A 87 6.58 -19.41 -1.76
N ILE A 88 6.38 -18.20 -2.30
CA ILE A 88 5.14 -17.42 -2.12
C ILE A 88 3.94 -18.22 -2.66
N LEU A 89 4.05 -18.73 -3.87
CA LEU A 89 2.98 -19.51 -4.50
C LEU A 89 2.65 -20.78 -3.72
N GLU A 90 3.67 -21.49 -3.21
CA GLU A 90 3.49 -22.65 -2.35
C GLU A 90 2.76 -22.28 -1.05
N ARG A 91 3.23 -21.25 -0.31
CA ARG A 91 2.60 -20.81 0.95
C ARG A 91 1.17 -20.35 0.76
N MET A 92 0.91 -19.60 -0.31
CA MET A 92 -0.43 -19.08 -0.62
C MET A 92 -1.35 -20.11 -1.30
N GLN A 93 -0.84 -21.28 -1.67
CA GLN A 93 -1.56 -22.34 -2.40
C GLN A 93 -2.16 -21.80 -3.71
N LEU A 94 -1.35 -21.10 -4.50
CA LEU A 94 -1.75 -20.44 -5.73
C LEU A 94 -0.87 -20.88 -6.90
N ASP A 95 -1.45 -20.89 -8.11
CA ASP A 95 -0.70 -21.15 -9.34
C ASP A 95 -0.02 -19.89 -9.89
N TYR A 96 -0.55 -18.70 -9.56
CA TYR A 96 -0.02 -17.42 -10.02
C TYR A 96 -0.33 -16.26 -9.07
N LEU A 97 0.50 -15.22 -9.14
CA LEU A 97 0.23 -13.90 -8.58
C LEU A 97 -0.29 -12.97 -9.68
N ASP A 98 -1.21 -12.08 -9.35
CA ASP A 98 -1.57 -10.99 -10.24
C ASP A 98 -0.47 -9.94 -10.29
N SER A 99 0.19 -9.63 -9.17
CA SER A 99 1.39 -8.79 -9.19
C SER A 99 2.46 -9.20 -8.19
N LEU A 100 3.71 -8.98 -8.59
CA LEU A 100 4.89 -9.04 -7.74
C LEU A 100 5.45 -7.63 -7.54
N VAL A 101 5.80 -7.28 -6.30
CA VAL A 101 6.38 -5.98 -5.95
C VAL A 101 7.77 -6.19 -5.35
N LEU A 102 8.78 -5.46 -5.82
CA LEU A 102 10.08 -5.37 -5.15
C LEU A 102 9.94 -4.49 -3.91
N HIS A 103 10.18 -5.08 -2.72
CA HIS A 103 9.65 -4.55 -1.45
C HIS A 103 10.36 -3.28 -0.96
N ARG A 104 11.69 -3.19 -1.16
CA ARG A 104 12.51 -2.00 -0.87
C ARG A 104 13.70 -1.97 -1.82
N PRO A 105 14.21 -0.77 -2.17
CA PRO A 105 15.36 -0.68 -3.05
C PRO A 105 16.55 -1.50 -2.54
N ASP A 106 17.16 -2.24 -3.44
CA ASP A 106 18.45 -2.90 -3.24
C ASP A 106 19.55 -1.98 -3.80
N ALA A 107 20.53 -1.63 -2.98
CA ALA A 107 21.66 -0.79 -3.40
C ALA A 107 22.57 -1.47 -4.43
N LEU A 108 22.50 -2.80 -4.53
CA LEU A 108 23.27 -3.61 -5.47
C LEU A 108 22.42 -4.11 -6.65
N MET A 109 21.22 -3.57 -6.82
CA MET A 109 20.31 -3.95 -7.92
C MET A 109 21.00 -3.82 -9.27
N ASP A 110 21.03 -4.94 -10.01
CA ASP A 110 21.31 -4.96 -11.44
C ASP A 110 19.95 -4.99 -12.19
N PRO A 111 19.59 -3.89 -12.88
CA PRO A 111 18.29 -3.81 -13.55
C PRO A 111 18.07 -4.85 -14.65
N GLU A 112 19.14 -5.27 -15.35
CA GLU A 112 19.10 -6.29 -16.38
C GLU A 112 18.81 -7.67 -15.78
N GLU A 113 19.42 -7.99 -14.63
CA GLU A 113 19.16 -9.23 -13.91
C GLU A 113 17.71 -9.31 -13.41
N VAL A 114 17.18 -8.19 -12.91
CA VAL A 114 15.75 -8.10 -12.53
C VAL A 114 14.86 -8.29 -13.75
N ALA A 115 15.23 -7.70 -14.91
CA ALA A 115 14.46 -7.86 -16.15
C ALA A 115 14.38 -9.32 -16.59
N GLU A 116 15.50 -10.05 -16.54
CA GLU A 116 15.52 -11.48 -16.84
C GLU A 116 14.61 -12.30 -15.91
N ALA A 117 14.60 -11.97 -14.60
CA ALA A 117 13.70 -12.62 -13.65
C ALA A 117 12.23 -12.37 -13.98
N PHE A 118 11.87 -11.12 -14.29
CA PHE A 118 10.50 -10.74 -14.62
C PHE A 118 10.02 -11.37 -15.93
N ASP A 119 10.88 -11.41 -16.95
CA ASP A 119 10.59 -12.09 -18.23
C ASP A 119 10.30 -13.58 -18.01
N GLN A 120 11.11 -14.27 -17.20
CA GLN A 120 10.91 -15.69 -16.87
C GLN A 120 9.61 -15.93 -16.10
N LEU A 121 9.32 -15.12 -15.08
CA LEU A 121 8.10 -15.24 -14.29
C LEU A 121 6.84 -14.99 -15.11
N GLN A 122 6.88 -14.01 -16.01
CA GLN A 122 5.76 -13.70 -16.90
C GLN A 122 5.57 -14.79 -17.97
N ALA A 123 6.65 -15.25 -18.59
CA ALA A 123 6.61 -16.32 -19.59
C ALA A 123 6.11 -17.66 -18.99
N ALA A 124 6.46 -17.95 -17.73
CA ALA A 124 5.96 -19.11 -17.00
C ALA A 124 4.49 -18.95 -16.51
N GLY A 125 3.87 -17.78 -16.68
CA GLY A 125 2.53 -17.49 -16.20
C GLY A 125 2.40 -17.34 -14.69
N LYS A 126 3.53 -17.29 -13.95
CA LYS A 126 3.55 -17.19 -12.48
C LYS A 126 3.22 -15.79 -11.96
N VAL A 127 3.54 -14.74 -12.74
CA VAL A 127 3.27 -13.34 -12.39
C VAL A 127 2.75 -12.58 -13.62
N ARG A 128 1.67 -11.81 -13.46
CA ARG A 128 1.04 -11.05 -14.55
C ARG A 128 1.54 -9.61 -14.65
N PHE A 129 1.69 -8.94 -13.50
CA PHE A 129 2.08 -7.53 -13.39
C PHE A 129 3.21 -7.35 -12.38
N PHE A 130 3.94 -6.25 -12.53
CA PHE A 130 5.08 -5.94 -11.68
C PHE A 130 4.99 -4.52 -11.14
N GLY A 131 5.59 -4.31 -9.96
CA GLY A 131 5.69 -3.03 -9.31
C GLY A 131 6.87 -2.97 -8.36
N VAL A 132 7.00 -1.85 -7.68
CA VAL A 132 8.03 -1.60 -6.68
C VAL A 132 7.43 -1.00 -5.42
N SER A 133 8.21 -0.92 -4.35
CA SER A 133 7.82 -0.25 -3.12
C SER A 133 8.99 0.56 -2.57
N ASN A 134 8.71 1.80 -2.15
CA ASN A 134 9.67 2.74 -1.60
C ASN A 134 10.81 3.13 -2.56
N PHE A 135 10.58 3.07 -3.86
CA PHE A 135 11.50 3.56 -4.88
C PHE A 135 11.33 5.07 -5.07
N ASP A 136 12.44 5.77 -5.21
CA ASP A 136 12.42 7.14 -5.72
C ASP A 136 12.22 7.18 -7.23
N THR A 137 12.05 8.39 -7.79
CA THR A 137 11.77 8.56 -9.21
C THR A 137 12.93 8.11 -10.11
N ALA A 138 14.19 8.29 -9.67
CA ALA A 138 15.35 7.90 -10.44
C ALA A 138 15.53 6.37 -10.46
N GLN A 139 15.38 5.72 -9.32
CA GLN A 139 15.41 4.25 -9.19
C GLN A 139 14.30 3.60 -10.02
N PHE A 140 13.09 4.17 -9.96
CA PHE A 140 11.95 3.68 -10.77
C PHE A 140 12.25 3.77 -12.26
N LYS A 141 12.76 4.91 -12.73
CA LYS A 141 13.13 5.11 -14.15
C LYS A 141 14.25 4.18 -14.58
N LEU A 142 15.29 4.02 -13.74
CA LEU A 142 16.41 3.13 -14.03
C LEU A 142 15.93 1.70 -14.25
N LEU A 143 15.16 1.14 -13.31
CA LEU A 143 14.62 -0.20 -13.47
C LEU A 143 13.69 -0.28 -14.69
N GLN A 144 12.75 0.66 -14.85
CA GLN A 144 11.81 0.66 -15.99
C GLN A 144 12.52 0.71 -17.35
N SER A 145 13.72 1.29 -17.45
CA SER A 145 14.45 1.39 -18.73
C SER A 145 14.97 0.05 -19.23
N CYS A 146 15.12 -0.95 -18.35
CA CYS A 146 15.59 -2.30 -18.70
C CYS A 146 14.45 -3.32 -18.85
N LEU A 147 13.24 -2.99 -18.35
CA LEU A 147 12.10 -3.91 -18.35
C LEU A 147 11.33 -3.86 -19.68
N SER A 148 10.93 -5.03 -20.17
CA SER A 148 9.91 -5.17 -21.21
C SER A 148 8.50 -4.93 -20.67
N GLN A 149 8.29 -5.21 -19.38
CA GLN A 149 7.02 -4.99 -18.67
C GLN A 149 6.94 -3.56 -18.14
N ARG A 150 5.71 -3.06 -18.06
CA ARG A 150 5.44 -1.80 -17.39
C ARG A 150 5.33 -2.01 -15.89
N LEU A 151 6.05 -1.22 -15.10
CA LEU A 151 5.83 -1.14 -13.66
C LEU A 151 4.50 -0.43 -13.37
N MET A 152 3.56 -1.16 -12.76
CA MET A 152 2.19 -0.70 -12.54
C MET A 152 2.04 0.09 -11.24
N PHE A 153 2.87 -0.22 -10.23
CA PHE A 153 2.71 0.26 -8.86
C PHE A 153 4.04 0.77 -8.30
N ASN A 154 3.95 1.81 -7.45
CA ASN A 154 4.95 2.07 -6.43
C ASN A 154 4.22 2.21 -5.09
N GLN A 155 4.53 1.33 -4.14
CA GLN A 155 3.89 1.31 -2.84
C GLN A 155 4.68 2.18 -1.86
N LEU A 156 4.07 3.30 -1.43
CA LEU A 156 4.71 4.35 -0.62
C LEU A 156 3.90 4.63 0.64
N GLN A 157 4.55 5.11 1.70
CA GLN A 157 3.83 5.59 2.88
C GLN A 157 3.05 6.86 2.52
N PHE A 158 1.76 6.86 2.83
CA PHE A 158 0.94 8.05 2.68
C PHE A 158 -0.25 8.01 3.65
N SER A 159 -0.38 9.04 4.44
CA SER A 159 -1.48 9.20 5.40
C SER A 159 -1.65 10.68 5.73
N LEU A 160 -2.69 11.04 6.48
CA LEU A 160 -2.84 12.41 7.04
C LEU A 160 -1.62 12.86 7.83
N LYS A 161 -0.89 11.93 8.47
CA LYS A 161 0.35 12.23 9.22
C LYS A 161 1.63 12.06 8.41
N HIS A 162 1.57 11.52 7.21
CA HIS A 162 2.72 11.33 6.32
C HIS A 162 2.40 11.89 4.93
N THR A 163 2.57 13.18 4.77
CA THR A 163 2.11 13.99 3.62
C THR A 163 3.26 14.50 2.73
N GLY A 164 4.49 14.04 2.97
CA GLY A 164 5.70 14.55 2.29
C GLY A 164 5.60 14.62 0.77
N MET A 165 4.91 13.65 0.13
CA MET A 165 4.71 13.63 -1.32
C MET A 165 3.94 14.83 -1.87
N ILE A 166 3.21 15.57 -1.02
CA ILE A 166 2.46 16.77 -1.42
C ILE A 166 3.02 18.05 -0.80
N ASP A 167 3.63 17.96 0.40
CA ASP A 167 4.08 19.12 1.17
C ASP A 167 5.10 19.94 0.41
N PHE A 168 6.13 19.30 -0.14
CA PHE A 168 7.22 20.02 -0.79
C PHE A 168 6.74 20.86 -1.99
N GLY A 169 5.76 20.37 -2.75
CA GLY A 169 5.18 21.10 -3.88
C GLY A 169 4.35 22.31 -3.46
N MET A 170 3.71 22.24 -2.28
CA MET A 170 2.99 23.37 -1.70
C MET A 170 3.92 24.42 -1.06
N HIS A 171 5.14 24.01 -0.69
CA HIS A 171 6.18 24.86 -0.10
C HIS A 171 7.28 25.22 -1.11
N MET A 172 6.98 25.17 -2.41
CA MET A 172 7.93 25.54 -3.46
C MET A 172 8.43 26.97 -3.26
N ASN A 173 9.77 27.11 -3.34
CA ASN A 173 10.48 28.38 -3.13
C ASN A 173 10.40 28.94 -1.69
N MET A 174 10.03 28.12 -0.70
CA MET A 174 10.13 28.43 0.72
C MET A 174 11.41 27.83 1.32
N VAL A 175 11.81 28.32 2.51
CA VAL A 175 13.02 27.88 3.25
C VAL A 175 12.65 27.19 4.56
N ASP A 176 11.57 26.48 4.59
CA ASP A 176 11.08 25.74 5.74
C ASP A 176 11.29 24.22 5.61
N LYS A 177 11.03 23.50 6.68
CA LYS A 177 11.22 22.05 6.70
C LYS A 177 10.35 21.27 5.71
N PRO A 178 9.07 21.64 5.45
CA PRO A 178 8.23 20.99 4.46
C PRO A 178 8.69 21.18 3.01
N SER A 179 9.45 22.25 2.71
CA SER A 179 9.97 22.50 1.34
C SER A 179 11.06 21.52 0.87
N VAL A 180 11.56 20.67 1.79
CA VAL A 180 12.59 19.67 1.44
C VAL A 180 11.93 18.46 0.80
N ASP A 181 12.17 18.26 -0.50
CA ASP A 181 11.74 17.08 -1.24
C ASP A 181 12.48 15.82 -0.72
N ARG A 182 11.73 14.85 -0.22
CA ARG A 182 12.21 13.54 0.23
C ARG A 182 11.70 12.38 -0.62
N ASP A 183 10.76 12.67 -1.53
CA ASP A 183 10.02 11.68 -2.31
C ASP A 183 10.33 11.80 -3.81
N SER A 184 11.34 12.60 -4.17
CA SER A 184 11.86 12.79 -5.54
C SER A 184 10.75 13.08 -6.57
N GLN A 185 9.74 13.88 -6.16
CA GLN A 185 8.60 14.27 -7.00
C GLN A 185 7.81 13.05 -7.56
N PHE A 186 7.87 11.92 -6.86
CA PHE A 186 7.30 10.68 -7.39
C PHE A 186 5.80 10.80 -7.65
N LEU A 187 5.05 11.55 -6.85
CA LEU A 187 3.60 11.69 -7.01
C LEU A 187 3.22 12.32 -8.37
N ASP A 188 3.94 13.35 -8.80
CA ASP A 188 3.69 13.99 -10.10
C ASP A 188 4.20 13.12 -11.25
N TYR A 189 5.34 12.46 -11.08
CA TYR A 189 5.81 11.45 -12.02
C TYR A 189 4.77 10.33 -12.22
N ALA A 190 4.22 9.81 -11.13
CA ALA A 190 3.19 8.76 -11.16
C ALA A 190 1.94 9.21 -11.92
N ARG A 191 1.50 10.47 -11.73
CA ARG A 191 0.37 11.04 -12.47
C ARG A 191 0.64 11.15 -13.96
N LEU A 192 1.81 11.65 -14.35
CA LEU A 192 2.24 11.78 -15.76
C LEU A 192 2.30 10.43 -16.46
N HIS A 193 2.84 9.42 -15.79
CA HIS A 193 3.08 8.10 -16.36
C HIS A 193 1.99 7.07 -16.02
N LYS A 194 0.90 7.49 -15.34
CA LYS A 194 -0.22 6.61 -14.95
C LYS A 194 0.23 5.40 -14.12
N VAL A 195 1.21 5.59 -13.24
CA VAL A 195 1.63 4.62 -12.23
C VAL A 195 0.71 4.75 -11.03
N THR A 196 0.21 3.65 -10.48
CA THR A 196 -0.62 3.66 -9.28
C THR A 196 0.24 3.77 -8.02
N VAL A 197 0.07 4.85 -7.25
CA VAL A 197 0.63 4.94 -5.91
C VAL A 197 -0.24 4.10 -4.97
N GLN A 198 0.37 3.12 -4.28
CA GLN A 198 -0.29 2.34 -3.24
C GLN A 198 0.11 2.89 -1.87
N ALA A 199 -0.85 3.40 -1.09
CA ALA A 199 -0.61 4.02 0.21
C ALA A 199 -0.58 2.96 1.32
N TRP A 200 0.62 2.64 1.84
CA TRP A 200 0.74 1.80 3.03
C TRP A 200 0.69 2.63 4.32
N SER A 201 0.34 1.99 5.43
CA SER A 201 0.15 2.63 6.76
C SER A 201 -0.78 3.85 6.76
N PRO A 202 -1.97 3.78 6.14
CA PRO A 202 -2.81 4.96 5.87
C PRO A 202 -3.35 5.64 7.13
N PHE A 203 -3.29 4.98 8.30
CA PHE A 203 -3.79 5.51 9.58
C PHE A 203 -2.69 5.67 10.64
N GLN A 204 -1.43 5.36 10.31
CA GLN A 204 -0.32 5.44 11.26
C GLN A 204 0.36 6.81 11.23
N TYR A 205 0.91 7.22 12.38
CA TYR A 205 1.68 8.45 12.52
C TYR A 205 3.20 8.26 12.51
N GLY A 206 3.67 7.01 12.57
CA GLY A 206 5.08 6.63 12.46
C GLY A 206 5.20 5.18 12.00
N MET A 207 6.41 4.66 11.93
CA MET A 207 6.65 3.26 11.60
C MET A 207 6.39 2.38 12.84
N PHE A 208 5.19 1.81 12.96
CA PHE A 208 4.73 0.97 14.06
C PHE A 208 4.50 1.70 15.39
N GLU A 209 4.41 3.03 15.41
CA GLU A 209 4.17 3.82 16.61
C GLU A 209 2.70 3.87 17.04
N GLY A 210 1.78 3.56 16.15
CA GLY A 210 0.35 3.53 16.40
C GLY A 210 -0.47 4.32 15.38
N THR A 211 -1.78 4.43 15.64
CA THR A 211 -2.71 5.17 14.79
C THR A 211 -2.94 6.58 15.34
N PHE A 212 -3.16 7.55 14.44
CA PHE A 212 -3.58 8.90 14.83
C PHE A 212 -5.08 8.98 15.15
N ILE A 213 -5.89 8.02 14.70
CA ILE A 213 -7.34 7.98 14.96
C ILE A 213 -7.58 7.63 16.43
N ASP A 214 -8.41 8.44 17.08
CA ASP A 214 -8.73 8.33 18.51
C ASP A 214 -7.50 8.40 19.45
N ASN A 215 -6.45 9.09 19.03
CA ASN A 215 -5.22 9.28 19.77
C ASN A 215 -5.15 10.71 20.32
N ASP A 216 -4.99 10.84 21.63
CA ASP A 216 -4.94 12.13 22.35
C ASP A 216 -3.77 13.03 21.91
N GLY A 217 -2.74 12.46 21.27
CA GLY A 217 -1.65 13.22 20.66
C GLY A 217 -2.06 14.04 19.43
N PHE A 218 -3.27 13.81 18.88
CA PHE A 218 -3.77 14.46 17.66
C PHE A 218 -5.18 15.05 17.85
N PRO A 219 -5.42 15.92 18.85
CA PRO A 219 -6.77 16.35 19.22
C PRO A 219 -7.46 17.15 18.10
N LYS A 220 -6.76 18.06 17.43
CA LYS A 220 -7.33 18.86 16.33
C LYS A 220 -7.75 17.98 15.15
N LEU A 221 -6.87 17.05 14.75
CA LEU A 221 -7.20 16.11 13.67
C LEU A 221 -8.42 15.26 14.02
N ASN A 222 -8.46 14.71 15.24
CA ASN A 222 -9.57 13.88 15.67
C ASN A 222 -10.89 14.65 15.80
N GLN A 223 -10.84 15.94 16.12
CA GLN A 223 -12.00 16.82 16.10
C GLN A 223 -12.55 17.02 14.68
N GLU A 224 -11.69 17.30 13.69
CA GLU A 224 -12.12 17.44 12.29
C GLU A 224 -12.58 16.10 11.70
N LEU A 225 -11.90 14.99 12.02
CA LEU A 225 -12.35 13.66 11.63
C LEU A 225 -13.74 13.34 12.18
N GLN A 226 -14.01 13.68 13.46
CA GLN A 226 -15.31 13.44 14.09
C GLN A 226 -16.41 14.32 13.45
N LYS A 227 -16.15 15.58 13.25
CA LYS A 227 -17.09 16.51 12.58
C LYS A 227 -17.52 16.00 11.20
N LEU A 228 -16.58 15.48 10.41
CA LEU A 228 -16.89 14.94 9.10
C LEU A 228 -17.53 13.55 9.19
N ALA A 229 -17.12 12.72 10.16
CA ALA A 229 -17.75 11.43 10.43
C ALA A 229 -19.23 11.59 10.75
N ASP A 230 -19.58 12.55 11.60
CA ASP A 230 -20.98 12.88 11.94
C ASP A 230 -21.74 13.39 10.70
N LYS A 231 -21.12 14.27 9.91
CA LYS A 231 -21.75 14.81 8.69
C LYS A 231 -22.07 13.74 7.65
N TYR A 232 -21.17 12.77 7.47
CA TYR A 232 -21.32 11.72 6.46
C TYR A 232 -21.91 10.41 7.03
N GLU A 233 -22.27 10.40 8.32
CA GLU A 233 -22.84 9.24 9.02
C GLU A 233 -21.95 7.98 8.91
N VAL A 234 -20.66 8.13 9.13
CA VAL A 234 -19.63 7.08 9.04
C VAL A 234 -18.64 7.15 10.20
N GLY A 235 -17.73 6.18 10.30
CA GLY A 235 -16.63 6.25 11.26
C GLY A 235 -15.46 7.10 10.76
N LYS A 236 -14.55 7.51 11.67
CA LYS A 236 -13.35 8.28 11.36
C LYS A 236 -12.43 7.59 10.36
N ASN A 237 -12.39 6.25 10.37
CA ASN A 237 -11.62 5.45 9.40
C ASN A 237 -12.08 5.72 7.96
N ALA A 238 -13.39 5.85 7.75
CA ALA A 238 -13.95 6.16 6.44
C ALA A 238 -13.55 7.56 5.96
N ILE A 239 -13.52 8.54 6.85
CA ILE A 239 -13.09 9.92 6.51
C ILE A 239 -11.60 9.97 6.18
N ALA A 240 -10.74 9.32 6.99
CA ALA A 240 -9.31 9.24 6.72
C ALA A 240 -9.02 8.48 5.40
N ALA A 241 -9.80 7.44 5.09
CA ALA A 241 -9.72 6.75 3.81
C ALA A 241 -10.19 7.65 2.65
N ALA A 242 -11.30 8.35 2.82
CA ALA A 242 -11.82 9.29 1.82
C ALA A 242 -10.83 10.41 1.50
N TRP A 243 -10.06 10.87 2.49
CA TRP A 243 -9.02 11.89 2.30
C TRP A 243 -7.94 11.42 1.32
N ILE A 244 -7.42 10.19 1.50
CA ILE A 244 -6.42 9.59 0.60
C ILE A 244 -7.02 9.39 -0.81
N LEU A 245 -8.19 8.79 -0.88
CA LEU A 245 -8.85 8.45 -2.14
C LEU A 245 -9.33 9.67 -2.93
N ARG A 246 -9.52 10.82 -2.25
CA ARG A 246 -9.93 12.09 -2.89
C ARG A 246 -8.83 12.70 -3.75
N HIS A 247 -7.56 12.34 -3.50
CA HIS A 247 -6.43 12.91 -4.23
C HIS A 247 -6.48 12.51 -5.72
N PRO A 248 -6.25 13.47 -6.66
CA PRO A 248 -6.40 13.21 -8.10
C PRO A 248 -5.34 12.26 -8.71
N ALA A 249 -4.36 11.81 -7.92
CA ALA A 249 -3.38 10.81 -8.35
C ALA A 249 -3.92 9.37 -8.36
N ASN A 250 -5.23 9.15 -8.08
CA ASN A 250 -5.83 7.82 -7.99
C ASN A 250 -5.08 6.86 -7.05
N ILE A 251 -4.77 7.34 -5.84
CA ILE A 251 -4.03 6.58 -4.84
C ILE A 251 -4.87 5.38 -4.39
N GLN A 252 -4.30 4.19 -4.42
CA GLN A 252 -4.90 2.98 -3.87
C GLN A 252 -4.50 2.84 -2.39
N MET A 253 -5.46 2.88 -1.48
CA MET A 253 -5.19 2.74 -0.05
C MET A 253 -5.16 1.26 0.37
N LEU A 254 -4.18 0.88 1.19
CA LEU A 254 -4.06 -0.44 1.81
C LEU A 254 -4.64 -0.44 3.22
N VAL A 255 -5.71 -1.19 3.43
CA VAL A 255 -6.32 -1.38 4.76
C VAL A 255 -5.56 -2.47 5.50
N GLY A 256 -4.79 -2.11 6.53
CA GLY A 256 -3.95 -3.03 7.31
C GLY A 256 -4.62 -3.66 8.53
N SER A 257 -5.94 -3.57 8.66
CA SER A 257 -6.70 -4.14 9.79
C SER A 257 -7.22 -5.53 9.47
N MET A 258 -7.15 -6.43 10.46
CA MET A 258 -7.81 -7.74 10.42
C MET A 258 -9.15 -7.73 11.17
N ASN A 259 -9.58 -6.58 11.69
CA ASN A 259 -10.91 -6.42 12.29
C ASN A 259 -11.95 -6.18 11.18
N PRO A 260 -12.96 -7.05 11.02
CA PRO A 260 -13.97 -6.93 9.97
C PRO A 260 -14.75 -5.61 10.01
N GLN A 261 -14.97 -5.05 11.21
CA GLN A 261 -15.68 -3.78 11.34
C GLN A 261 -14.83 -2.61 10.83
N HIS A 262 -13.51 -2.59 11.16
CA HIS A 262 -12.59 -1.57 10.65
C HIS A 262 -12.42 -1.65 9.13
N ILE A 263 -12.41 -2.87 8.57
CA ILE A 263 -12.34 -3.09 7.11
C ILE A 263 -13.58 -2.49 6.45
N ARG A 264 -14.79 -2.86 6.92
CA ARG A 264 -16.05 -2.33 6.38
C ARG A 264 -16.18 -0.82 6.53
N ASP A 265 -15.76 -0.28 7.68
CA ASP A 265 -15.81 1.17 7.90
C ASP A 265 -14.85 1.91 6.96
N SER A 266 -13.62 1.45 6.84
CA SER A 266 -12.65 2.02 5.88
C SER A 266 -13.17 1.99 4.45
N ALA A 267 -13.81 0.89 4.04
CA ALA A 267 -14.38 0.72 2.69
C ALA A 267 -15.46 1.76 2.36
N LYS A 268 -16.23 2.24 3.35
CA LYS A 268 -17.21 3.33 3.16
C LYS A 268 -16.57 4.60 2.62
N GLY A 269 -15.29 4.85 2.95
CA GLY A 269 -14.53 5.99 2.46
C GLY A 269 -14.46 6.08 0.93
N ALA A 270 -14.53 4.94 0.24
CA ALA A 270 -14.55 4.92 -1.23
C ALA A 270 -15.82 5.55 -1.84
N LYS A 271 -16.90 5.68 -1.07
CA LYS A 271 -18.17 6.29 -1.49
C LYS A 271 -18.28 7.75 -1.10
N ILE A 272 -17.34 8.29 -0.34
CA ILE A 272 -17.34 9.67 0.16
C ILE A 272 -16.47 10.52 -0.75
N ARG A 273 -17.03 11.62 -1.23
CA ARG A 273 -16.28 12.62 -1.97
C ARG A 273 -16.20 13.90 -1.14
N LEU A 274 -15.13 14.03 -0.37
CA LEU A 274 -14.83 15.23 0.38
C LEU A 274 -14.80 16.46 -0.56
N THR A 275 -15.36 17.56 -0.13
CA THR A 275 -15.18 18.85 -0.80
C THR A 275 -13.72 19.26 -0.72
N ARG A 276 -13.32 20.26 -1.52
CA ARG A 276 -11.96 20.80 -1.48
C ARG A 276 -11.66 21.40 -0.10
N GLN A 277 -12.60 22.11 0.50
CA GLN A 277 -12.42 22.70 1.83
C GLN A 277 -12.22 21.63 2.90
N GLU A 278 -13.07 20.61 2.95
CA GLU A 278 -12.96 19.51 3.92
C GLU A 278 -11.64 18.75 3.81
N TRP A 279 -11.14 18.56 2.58
CA TRP A 279 -9.85 17.94 2.36
C TRP A 279 -8.71 18.76 2.97
N TYR A 280 -8.74 20.09 2.75
CA TYR A 280 -7.75 21.02 3.31
C TYR A 280 -7.93 21.23 4.82
N ASP A 281 -9.14 21.24 5.37
CA ASP A 281 -9.37 21.33 6.81
C ASP A 281 -8.68 20.15 7.54
N LEU A 282 -8.78 18.93 7.01
CA LEU A 282 -8.08 17.77 7.53
C LEU A 282 -6.55 17.90 7.39
N TYR A 283 -6.06 18.30 6.22
CA TYR A 283 -4.64 18.51 5.98
C TYR A 283 -4.04 19.54 6.93
N LEU A 284 -4.65 20.70 7.06
CA LEU A 284 -4.21 21.81 7.89
C LEU A 284 -4.36 21.55 9.40
N SER A 285 -5.20 20.62 9.79
CA SER A 285 -5.34 20.22 11.20
C SER A 285 -4.05 19.67 11.82
N LEU A 286 -3.10 19.23 10.98
CA LEU A 286 -1.80 18.68 11.39
C LEU A 286 -0.61 19.55 11.00
N ILE A 287 -0.77 20.40 10.01
CA ILE A 287 0.29 21.24 9.47
C ILE A 287 -0.05 22.69 9.80
N HIS A 288 0.78 23.32 10.61
CA HIS A 288 0.75 24.76 10.72
C HIS A 288 1.45 25.33 9.48
N ILE A 289 0.68 25.66 8.44
CA ILE A 289 1.18 26.62 7.45
C ILE A 289 1.20 27.93 8.20
N SER A 290 2.38 28.39 8.60
CA SER A 290 2.56 29.79 8.95
C SER A 290 2.29 30.55 7.65
N GLU A 291 1.19 31.32 7.64
CA GLU A 291 0.94 32.26 6.55
C GLU A 291 2.17 33.16 6.40
N PRO A 292 2.52 33.53 5.14
CA PRO A 292 3.62 34.43 4.89
C PRO A 292 3.41 35.82 5.52
#